data_ebbe1f06e09809031d48fff646208b05
#
_entry.id   ebbe1f06e09809031d48fff646208b05
#
_cell.length_a   1.000
_cell.length_b   1.000
_cell.length_c   1.000
_cell.angle_alpha   90.00
_cell.angle_beta   90.00
_cell.angle_gamma   90.00
#
_symmetry.space_group_name_H-M   'P 1'
#
loop_
_entity.id
_entity.type
_entity.pdbx_description
1 polymer ?
#
loop_
_entity_poly.entity_id
_entity_poly.type
_entity_poly.pdbx_seq_one_letter_code
_entity_poly.pdbx_strand_id
1 'polypeptide(L)'
;GTRSLATARMFLFDICERMFARRSPALAESFRESLRNARDRDSMLQVSREMLVEVEVVAGAERADSIRERISLLLPVELVA
;
A
#
# COMPACT_ATOMS: atom_id res chain seq x y z
N GLY A 1 -9.55 -9.52 -14.04
CA GLY A 1 -8.68 -8.80 -13.15
C GLY A 1 -8.03 -9.75 -12.17
N THR A 2 -6.83 -9.43 -11.82
CA THR A 2 -6.04 -10.26 -10.95
C THR A 2 -5.97 -9.66 -9.56
N ARG A 3 -6.69 -10.29 -8.63
CA ARG A 3 -6.58 -9.96 -7.23
C ARG A 3 -5.55 -10.90 -6.62
N SER A 4 -4.45 -10.35 -6.13
CA SER A 4 -3.44 -11.17 -5.47
C SER A 4 -2.59 -10.30 -4.55
N LEU A 5 -1.97 -10.95 -3.56
CA LEU A 5 -1.05 -10.25 -2.68
C LEU A 5 0.15 -9.72 -3.45
N ALA A 6 0.64 -10.48 -4.43
CA ALA A 6 1.79 -10.04 -5.23
C ALA A 6 1.46 -8.78 -6.02
N THR A 7 0.28 -8.71 -6.63
CA THR A 7 -0.14 -7.52 -7.38
C THR A 7 -0.29 -6.31 -6.47
N ALA A 8 -0.93 -6.49 -5.32
CA ALA A 8 -1.08 -5.42 -4.34
C ALA A 8 0.28 -4.94 -3.84
N ARG A 9 1.18 -5.87 -3.55
CA ARG A 9 2.54 -5.54 -3.08
C ARG A 9 3.28 -4.70 -4.11
N MET A 10 3.24 -5.10 -5.37
CA MET A 10 3.92 -4.37 -6.45
C MET A 10 3.36 -2.96 -6.61
N PHE A 11 2.05 -2.82 -6.53
CA PHE A 11 1.41 -1.51 -6.59
C PHE A 11 1.87 -0.62 -5.43
N LEU A 12 1.92 -1.16 -4.23
CA LEU A 12 2.33 -0.40 -3.05
C LEU A 12 3.82 -0.07 -3.07
N PHE A 13 4.66 -0.96 -3.60
CA PHE A 13 6.07 -0.63 -3.82
C PHE A 13 6.21 0.56 -4.77
N ASP A 14 5.43 0.58 -5.85
CA ASP A 14 5.46 1.68 -6.80
C ASP A 14 5.03 3.00 -6.14
N ILE A 15 3.97 2.97 -5.34
CA ILE A 15 3.53 4.14 -4.58
C ILE A 15 4.64 4.62 -3.65
N CYS A 16 5.30 3.70 -2.97
CA CYS A 16 6.39 4.01 -2.05
C CYS A 16 7.52 4.75 -2.77
N GLU A 17 7.93 4.24 -3.93
CA GLU A 17 8.99 4.86 -4.73
C GLU A 17 8.59 6.26 -5.21
N ARG A 18 7.37 6.42 -5.68
CA ARG A 18 6.92 7.69 -6.22
C ARG A 18 6.70 8.76 -5.16
N MET A 19 6.21 8.35 -4.00
CA MET A 19 5.76 9.31 -3.00
C MET A 19 6.75 9.57 -1.87
N PHE A 20 7.55 8.58 -1.51
CA PHE A 20 8.37 8.68 -0.31
C PHE A 20 9.87 8.58 -0.53
N ALA A 21 10.31 7.93 -1.60
CA ALA A 21 11.74 7.62 -1.75
C ALA A 21 12.65 8.86 -1.70
N ARG A 22 12.23 9.95 -2.31
CA ARG A 22 13.03 11.18 -2.34
C ARG A 22 12.85 12.03 -1.09
N ARG A 23 11.63 12.13 -0.60
CA ARG A 23 11.30 13.00 0.53
C ARG A 23 11.73 12.43 1.87
N SER A 24 11.53 11.12 2.01
CA SER A 24 11.71 10.46 3.30
C SER A 24 12.30 9.07 3.05
N PRO A 25 13.60 9.00 2.70
CA PRO A 25 14.22 7.70 2.37
C PRO A 25 14.08 6.66 3.49
N ALA A 26 14.19 7.07 4.74
CA ALA A 26 14.06 6.15 5.86
C ALA A 26 12.64 5.59 5.97
N LEU A 27 11.64 6.44 5.77
CA LEU A 27 10.24 6.01 5.77
C LEU A 27 9.97 5.07 4.62
N ALA A 28 10.48 5.40 3.43
CA ALA A 28 10.34 4.55 2.25
C ALA A 28 10.93 3.16 2.50
N GLU A 29 12.10 3.10 3.10
CA GLU A 29 12.75 1.81 3.40
C GLU A 29 11.94 1.01 4.42
N SER A 30 11.39 1.68 5.44
CA SER A 30 10.54 1.06 6.43
C SER A 30 9.30 0.43 5.78
N PHE A 31 8.66 1.14 4.87
CA PHE A 31 7.50 0.61 4.16
C PHE A 31 7.88 -0.56 3.24
N ARG A 32 9.01 -0.46 2.53
CA ARG A 32 9.47 -1.56 1.69
C ARG A 32 9.66 -2.83 2.51
N GLU A 33 10.27 -2.70 3.67
CA GLU A 33 10.48 -3.84 4.55
C GLU A 33 9.15 -4.43 5.03
N SER A 34 8.22 -3.58 5.44
CA SER A 34 6.90 -4.02 5.86
C SER A 34 6.16 -4.73 4.74
N LEU A 35 6.28 -4.21 3.51
CA LEU A 35 5.65 -4.83 2.33
C LEU A 35 6.25 -6.20 2.02
N ARG A 36 7.57 -6.34 2.16
CA ARG A 36 8.22 -7.63 1.95
C ARG A 36 7.79 -8.66 2.99
N ASN A 37 7.51 -8.20 4.20
CA ASN A 37 7.16 -9.08 5.31
C ASN A 37 5.66 -9.38 5.40
N ALA A 38 4.82 -8.64 4.68
CA ALA A 38 3.39 -8.85 4.68
C ALA A 38 3.05 -10.10 3.87
N ARG A 39 2.57 -11.15 4.53
CA ARG A 39 2.37 -12.46 3.91
C ARG A 39 0.92 -12.86 3.73
N ASP A 40 0.01 -12.07 4.25
CA ASP A 40 -1.41 -12.35 4.11
C ASP A 40 -2.17 -11.05 3.81
N ARG A 41 -3.47 -11.20 3.58
CA ARG A 41 -4.34 -10.07 3.24
C ARG A 41 -4.36 -9.03 4.37
N ASP A 42 -4.48 -9.49 5.60
CA ASP A 42 -4.61 -8.57 6.73
C ASP A 42 -3.34 -7.77 6.98
N SER A 43 -2.18 -8.40 6.93
CA SER A 43 -0.92 -7.68 7.10
C SER A 43 -0.65 -6.72 5.94
N MET A 44 -1.00 -7.12 4.70
CA MET A 44 -0.88 -6.24 3.55
C MET A 44 -1.80 -5.03 3.69
N LEU A 45 -3.03 -5.25 4.13
CA LEU A 45 -3.98 -4.17 4.35
C LEU A 45 -3.49 -3.22 5.43
N GLN A 46 -2.89 -3.74 6.49
CA GLN A 46 -2.35 -2.93 7.57
C GLN A 46 -1.24 -2.00 7.06
N VAL A 47 -0.30 -2.53 6.28
CA VAL A 47 0.77 -1.72 5.69
C VAL A 47 0.17 -0.64 4.78
N SER A 48 -0.83 -1.01 3.98
CA SER A 48 -1.46 -0.06 3.07
C SER A 48 -2.12 1.09 3.83
N ARG A 49 -2.74 0.80 4.97
CA ARG A 49 -3.36 1.84 5.80
C ARG A 49 -2.33 2.80 6.36
N GLU A 50 -1.20 2.29 6.80
CA GLU A 50 -0.11 3.12 7.30
C GLU A 50 0.46 3.99 6.20
N MET A 51 0.63 3.44 5.01
CA MET A 51 1.10 4.21 3.86
C MET A 51 0.10 5.30 3.47
N LEU A 52 -1.20 4.99 3.53
CA LEU A 52 -2.23 5.96 3.15
C LEU A 52 -2.27 7.18 4.06
N VAL A 53 -1.98 7.01 5.34
CA VAL A 53 -1.86 8.14 6.25
C VAL A 53 -0.78 9.10 5.75
N GLU A 54 0.37 8.57 5.34
CA GLU A 54 1.48 9.37 4.84
C GLU A 54 1.18 9.97 3.45
N VAL A 55 0.48 9.23 2.60
CA VAL A 55 0.06 9.73 1.29
C VAL A 55 -0.85 10.95 1.47
N GLU A 56 -1.76 10.89 2.42
CA GLU A 56 -2.65 12.02 2.69
C GLU A 56 -1.87 13.25 3.11
N VAL A 57 -0.86 13.10 3.95
CA VAL A 57 -0.01 14.20 4.37
C VAL A 57 0.74 14.83 3.19
N VAL A 58 1.26 13.99 2.29
CA VAL A 58 2.10 14.45 1.17
C VAL A 58 1.26 14.95 -0.01
N ALA A 59 0.16 14.30 -0.31
CA ALA A 59 -0.57 14.51 -1.57
C ALA A 59 -2.06 14.82 -1.40
N GLY A 60 -2.58 14.78 -0.17
CA GLY A 60 -3.96 15.16 0.11
C GLY A 60 -4.92 13.98 0.13
N ALA A 61 -6.13 14.25 0.61
CA ALA A 61 -7.15 13.24 0.83
C ALA A 61 -7.65 12.60 -0.46
N GLU A 62 -7.81 13.36 -1.53
CA GLU A 62 -8.29 12.82 -2.80
C GLU A 62 -7.35 11.77 -3.35
N ARG A 63 -6.05 12.05 -3.28
CA ARG A 63 -5.04 11.10 -3.75
C ARG A 63 -5.05 9.85 -2.89
N ALA A 64 -5.14 10.00 -1.58
CA ALA A 64 -5.21 8.87 -0.66
C ALA A 64 -6.44 8.01 -0.92
N ASP A 65 -7.59 8.64 -1.18
CA ASP A 65 -8.83 7.92 -1.48
C ASP A 65 -8.73 7.14 -2.78
N SER A 66 -8.12 7.74 -3.80
CA SER A 66 -7.91 7.09 -5.09
C SER A 66 -7.04 5.83 -4.93
N ILE A 67 -5.98 5.94 -4.15
CA ILE A 67 -5.09 4.80 -3.89
C ILE A 67 -5.81 3.73 -3.06
N ARG A 68 -6.57 4.14 -2.06
CA ARG A 68 -7.35 3.22 -1.23
C ARG A 68 -8.32 2.39 -2.08
N GLU A 69 -9.00 3.05 -2.99
CA GLU A 69 -9.93 2.39 -3.89
C GLU A 69 -9.21 1.38 -4.77
N ARG A 70 -8.06 1.75 -5.30
CA ARG A 70 -7.26 0.84 -6.13
C ARG A 70 -6.82 -0.38 -5.34
N ILE A 71 -6.37 -0.20 -4.11
CA ILE A 71 -5.96 -1.30 -3.24
C ILE A 71 -7.12 -2.27 -3.01
N SER A 72 -8.32 -1.76 -2.80
CA SER A 72 -9.49 -2.60 -2.58
C SER A 72 -9.79 -3.49 -3.78
N LEU A 73 -9.39 -3.08 -4.98
CA LEU A 73 -9.57 -3.86 -6.19
C LEU A 73 -8.44 -4.87 -6.42
N LEU A 74 -7.29 -4.65 -5.81
CA LEU A 74 -6.11 -5.50 -6.00
C LEU A 74 -5.97 -6.59 -4.94
N LEU A 75 -6.42 -6.32 -3.73
CA LEU A 75 -6.32 -7.30 -2.65
C LEU A 75 -7.28 -8.46 -2.87
N PRO A 76 -6.88 -9.68 -2.46
CA PRO A 76 -7.79 -10.81 -2.52
C PRO A 76 -9.04 -10.53 -1.71
N VAL A 77 -10.17 -11.04 -2.20
CA VAL A 77 -11.44 -10.91 -1.49
C VAL A 77 -11.38 -11.79 -0.25
N GLU A 78 -11.85 -11.25 0.88
CA GLU A 78 -11.95 -12.05 2.10
C GLU A 78 -13.13 -13.00 1.96
N LEU A 79 -12.84 -14.29 2.10
CA LEU A 79 -13.88 -15.30 2.09
C LEU A 79 -14.41 -15.47 3.51
N VAL A 80 -15.63 -15.01 3.72
CA VAL A 80 -16.30 -15.20 5.01
C VAL A 80 -17.11 -16.48 4.89
N ALA A 81 -16.73 -17.44 5.68
CA ALA A 81 -17.46 -18.71 5.70
C ALA A 81 -18.78 -18.54 6.44
#